data_fe88bde0f2cf5e54612001afaa1f083c
#
_entry.id   fe88bde0f2cf5e54612001afaa1f083c
#
_cell.length_a   1.000
_cell.length_b   1.000
_cell.length_c   1.000
_cell.angle_alpha   90.00
_cell.angle_beta   90.00
_cell.angle_gamma   90.00
#
_symmetry.space_group_name_H-M   'P 1'
#
loop_
_entity.id
_entity.type
_entity.pdbx_description
1 polymer ?
#
loop_
_entity_poly.entity_id
_entity_poly.type
_entity_poly.pdbx_seq_one_letter_code
_entity_poly.pdbx_strand_id
1 'polypeptide(L)'
;GHIEEKIATFGKVASISVMIALGTLLASLSMVEENKQLVVLVAGLWGVLSYVGVDVLSSLLEKEEDDAKIGDVIKRGGIGGFLYLEVLDASFSFDGVIGAFAITKDIVIIMIGLGIGAMFVRSMTVFLVRKETLDAYVYLEHGAHYAIGILAVIMLASMKFHIPEIFTGFVGVVFIAASLWSSLRY
;
A
#
# COMPACT_ATOMS: atom_id res chain seq x y z
N GLY A 1 13.40 -26.04 10.15
CA GLY A 1 14.08 -25.68 9.01
C GLY A 1 13.51 -24.62 8.08
N HIS A 2 12.71 -25.05 7.12
CA HIS A 2 12.28 -24.15 6.01
C HIS A 2 11.31 -23.01 6.44
N ILE A 3 10.52 -23.23 7.46
CA ILE A 3 9.55 -22.24 7.99
C ILE A 3 10.27 -21.19 8.83
N GLU A 4 11.24 -21.59 9.65
CA GLU A 4 12.05 -20.67 10.46
C GLU A 4 12.93 -19.77 9.60
N GLU A 5 13.43 -20.27 8.47
CA GLU A 5 14.25 -19.53 7.54
C GLU A 5 13.42 -18.46 6.78
N LYS A 6 12.18 -18.81 6.39
CA LYS A 6 11.24 -17.84 5.80
C LYS A 6 10.83 -16.77 6.80
N ILE A 7 10.51 -17.11 8.03
CA ILE A 7 10.15 -16.15 9.09
C ILE A 7 11.34 -15.23 9.42
N ALA A 8 12.55 -15.77 9.48
CA ALA A 8 13.76 -14.98 9.72
C ALA A 8 14.06 -14.04 8.56
N THR A 9 13.84 -14.46 7.32
CA THR A 9 14.02 -13.61 6.12
C THR A 9 12.97 -12.52 6.08
N PHE A 10 11.71 -12.84 6.36
CA PHE A 10 10.61 -11.88 6.39
C PHE A 10 10.81 -10.82 7.50
N GLY A 11 11.21 -11.24 8.70
CA GLY A 11 11.55 -10.32 9.78
C GLY A 11 12.74 -9.39 9.46
N LYS A 12 13.72 -9.85 8.69
CA LYS A 12 14.84 -9.01 8.23
C LYS A 12 14.37 -7.96 7.22
N VAL A 13 13.51 -8.31 6.28
CA VAL A 13 12.98 -7.37 5.28
C VAL A 13 12.10 -6.31 5.93
N ALA A 14 11.20 -6.71 6.83
CA ALA A 14 10.37 -5.78 7.59
C ALA A 14 11.22 -4.84 8.46
N SER A 15 12.28 -5.35 9.10
CA SER A 15 13.21 -4.54 9.88
C SER A 15 13.94 -3.50 9.02
N ILE A 16 14.37 -3.86 7.82
CA ILE A 16 15.04 -2.93 6.89
C ILE A 16 14.06 -1.83 6.47
N SER A 17 12.84 -2.17 6.12
CA SER A 17 11.80 -1.19 5.73
C SER A 17 11.52 -0.20 6.86
N VAL A 18 11.37 -0.68 8.09
CA VAL A 18 11.18 0.17 9.28
C VAL A 18 12.39 1.06 9.53
N MET A 19 13.62 0.54 9.40
CA MET A 19 14.84 1.34 9.56
C MET A 19 14.93 2.45 8.51
N ILE A 20 14.61 2.15 7.25
CA ILE A 20 14.60 3.16 6.18
C ILE A 20 13.53 4.22 6.47
N ALA A 21 12.32 3.81 6.88
CA ALA A 21 11.25 4.73 7.22
C ALA A 21 11.62 5.66 8.39
N LEU A 22 12.19 5.12 9.47
CA LEU A 22 12.65 5.90 10.61
C LEU A 22 13.82 6.83 10.25
N GLY A 23 14.78 6.35 9.45
CA GLY A 23 15.90 7.17 8.95
C GLY A 23 15.39 8.33 8.08
N THR A 24 14.43 8.07 7.20
CA THR A 24 13.79 9.09 6.36
C THR A 24 13.01 10.09 7.22
N LEU A 25 12.29 9.63 8.24
CA LEU A 25 11.58 10.48 9.19
C LEU A 25 12.54 11.43 9.91
N LEU A 26 13.64 10.91 10.46
CA LEU A 26 14.64 11.73 11.13
C LEU A 26 15.31 12.74 10.18
N ALA A 27 15.62 12.32 8.96
CA ALA A 27 16.15 13.23 7.94
C ALA A 27 15.15 14.34 7.56
N SER A 28 13.85 14.01 7.50
CA SER A 28 12.80 14.99 7.18
C SER A 28 12.64 16.06 8.25
N LEU A 29 12.97 15.78 9.51
CA LEU A 29 12.89 16.76 10.60
C LEU A 29 13.80 17.97 10.36
N SER A 30 14.95 17.78 9.69
CA SER A 30 15.85 18.88 9.34
C SER A 30 15.30 19.81 8.26
N MET A 31 14.26 19.38 7.55
CA MET A 31 13.63 20.16 6.46
C MET A 31 12.41 20.95 6.94
N VAL A 32 11.98 20.74 8.17
CA VAL A 32 10.75 21.31 8.76
C VAL A 32 11.12 22.33 9.83
N GLU A 33 10.31 23.40 9.97
CA GLU A 33 10.44 24.38 11.03
C GLU A 33 10.34 23.75 12.43
N GLU A 34 11.11 24.26 13.40
CA GLU A 34 11.21 23.69 14.74
C GLU A 34 9.86 23.50 15.44
N ASN A 35 8.92 24.42 15.22
CA ASN A 35 7.57 24.38 15.78
C ASN A 35 6.70 23.23 15.23
N LYS A 36 7.06 22.65 14.08
CA LYS A 36 6.33 21.57 13.42
C LYS A 36 7.03 20.21 13.54
N GLN A 37 8.27 20.17 14.01
CA GLN A 37 9.06 18.93 14.09
C GLN A 37 8.40 17.87 14.96
N LEU A 38 7.82 18.26 16.08
CA LEU A 38 7.12 17.32 16.97
C LEU A 38 5.89 16.70 16.27
N VAL A 39 5.13 17.49 15.54
CA VAL A 39 3.96 17.00 14.79
C VAL A 39 4.38 16.01 13.72
N VAL A 40 5.43 16.31 12.95
CA VAL A 40 5.98 15.43 11.92
C VAL A 40 6.52 14.14 12.54
N LEU A 41 7.24 14.25 13.66
CA LEU A 41 7.78 13.08 14.37
C LEU A 41 6.67 12.16 14.85
N VAL A 42 5.66 12.70 15.53
CA VAL A 42 4.53 11.92 16.07
C VAL A 42 3.73 11.29 14.92
N ALA A 43 3.42 12.06 13.87
CA ALA A 43 2.71 11.55 12.71
C ALA A 43 3.50 10.42 11.99
N GLY A 44 4.80 10.60 11.82
CA GLY A 44 5.67 9.59 11.22
C GLY A 44 5.76 8.31 12.06
N LEU A 45 5.86 8.43 13.39
CA LEU A 45 5.85 7.27 14.29
C LEU A 45 4.51 6.53 14.24
N TRP A 46 3.38 7.24 14.17
CA TRP A 46 2.07 6.62 13.96
C TRP A 46 1.99 5.90 12.62
N GLY A 47 2.57 6.45 11.55
CA GLY A 47 2.64 5.80 10.24
C GLY A 47 3.43 4.48 10.30
N VAL A 48 4.61 4.49 10.92
CA VAL A 48 5.42 3.28 11.11
C VAL A 48 4.69 2.25 11.98
N LEU A 49 4.05 2.69 13.06
CA LEU A 49 3.28 1.83 13.95
C LEU A 49 2.09 1.18 13.22
N SER A 50 1.38 1.93 12.38
CA SER A 50 0.29 1.42 11.56
C SER A 50 0.78 0.37 10.57
N TYR A 51 1.90 0.62 9.89
CA TYR A 51 2.51 -0.33 8.97
C TYR A 51 2.88 -1.64 9.68
N VAL A 52 3.61 -1.57 10.78
CA VAL A 52 4.00 -2.75 11.57
C VAL A 52 2.78 -3.46 12.12
N GLY A 53 1.77 -2.72 12.59
CA GLY A 53 0.53 -3.30 13.12
C GLY A 53 -0.25 -4.10 12.08
N VAL A 54 -0.38 -3.58 10.86
CA VAL A 54 -1.04 -4.29 9.74
C VAL A 54 -0.22 -5.52 9.35
N ASP A 55 1.10 -5.39 9.24
CA ASP A 55 2.00 -6.49 8.87
C ASP A 55 1.93 -7.65 9.89
N VAL A 56 1.99 -7.33 11.18
CA VAL A 56 1.85 -8.32 12.26
C VAL A 56 0.47 -8.97 12.24
N LEU A 57 -0.60 -8.18 12.07
CA LEU A 57 -1.96 -8.71 12.04
C LEU A 57 -2.16 -9.65 10.84
N SER A 58 -1.68 -9.26 9.65
CA SER A 58 -1.72 -10.11 8.46
C SER A 58 -0.98 -11.42 8.67
N SER A 59 0.22 -11.37 9.25
CA SER A 59 1.03 -12.59 9.51
C SER A 59 0.43 -13.51 10.57
N LEU A 60 -0.28 -12.97 11.55
CA LEU A 60 -0.99 -13.78 12.55
C LEU A 60 -2.20 -14.51 11.93
N LEU A 61 -2.96 -13.82 11.07
CA LEU A 61 -4.12 -14.41 10.40
C LEU A 61 -3.71 -15.47 9.38
N GLU A 62 -2.62 -15.24 8.64
CA GLU A 62 -2.04 -16.22 7.71
C GLU A 62 -1.57 -17.48 8.44
N LYS A 63 -1.00 -17.34 9.62
CA LYS A 63 -0.53 -18.47 10.43
C LYS A 63 -1.67 -19.32 10.98
N GLU A 64 -2.82 -18.72 11.29
CA GLU A 64 -4.02 -19.45 11.69
C GLU A 64 -4.63 -20.27 10.54
N GLU A 65 -4.47 -19.83 9.28
CA GLU A 65 -4.90 -20.58 8.09
C GLU A 65 -3.97 -21.78 7.81
N ASP A 66 -2.66 -21.63 7.94
CA ASP A 66 -1.68 -22.68 7.68
C ASP A 66 -1.73 -23.82 8.72
N ASP A 67 -2.06 -23.52 9.97
CA ASP A 67 -2.20 -24.51 11.05
C ASP A 67 -3.57 -25.26 11.02
N ALA A 68 -4.54 -24.78 10.28
CA ALA A 68 -5.82 -25.43 10.12
C ALA A 68 -5.72 -26.56 9.08
N LYS A 69 -5.92 -27.82 9.52
CA LYS A 69 -5.99 -28.99 8.62
C LYS A 69 -7.05 -28.74 7.55
N ILE A 70 -6.73 -29.05 6.28
CA ILE A 70 -7.55 -28.83 5.08
C ILE A 70 -9.04 -29.18 5.24
N GLY A 71 -9.38 -30.15 6.09
CA GLY A 71 -10.77 -30.51 6.39
C GLY A 71 -11.50 -29.56 7.34
N ASP A 72 -10.79 -28.82 8.20
CA ASP A 72 -11.35 -27.80 9.09
C ASP A 72 -11.44 -26.43 8.42
N VAL A 73 -10.58 -26.16 7.43
CA VAL A 73 -10.60 -24.93 6.60
C VAL A 73 -11.92 -24.82 5.84
N ILE A 74 -12.45 -25.95 5.35
CA ILE A 74 -13.75 -25.96 4.66
C ILE A 74 -14.92 -25.68 5.63
N LYS A 75 -14.79 -26.02 6.92
CA LYS A 75 -15.82 -25.76 7.95
C LYS A 75 -15.66 -24.42 8.67
N ARG A 76 -14.43 -23.92 8.81
CA ARG A 76 -14.09 -22.61 9.41
C ARG A 76 -13.83 -21.52 8.37
N GLY A 77 -13.76 -21.89 7.08
CA GLY A 77 -13.43 -21.05 5.94
C GLY A 77 -14.35 -19.85 5.70
N GLY A 78 -15.35 -19.66 6.54
CA GLY A 78 -16.19 -18.47 6.48
C GLY A 78 -15.57 -17.25 7.15
N ILE A 79 -15.15 -17.33 8.40
CA ILE A 79 -14.85 -16.14 9.22
C ILE A 79 -13.35 -15.81 9.21
N GLY A 80 -12.46 -16.79 9.39
CA GLY A 80 -11.00 -16.55 9.43
C GLY A 80 -10.47 -16.06 8.09
N GLY A 81 -10.77 -16.79 7.01
CA GLY A 81 -10.39 -16.39 5.66
C GLY A 81 -11.03 -15.06 5.22
N PHE A 82 -12.29 -14.80 5.63
CA PHE A 82 -12.93 -13.52 5.39
C PHE A 82 -12.19 -12.37 6.12
N LEU A 83 -11.86 -12.52 7.40
CA LEU A 83 -11.12 -11.50 8.17
C LEU A 83 -9.72 -11.27 7.59
N TYR A 84 -9.04 -12.34 7.16
CA TYR A 84 -7.73 -12.21 6.48
C TYR A 84 -7.85 -11.37 5.20
N LEU A 85 -8.82 -11.67 4.35
CA LEU A 85 -9.07 -10.90 3.12
C LEU A 85 -9.45 -9.44 3.42
N GLU A 86 -10.25 -9.20 4.47
CA GLU A 86 -10.62 -7.84 4.90
C GLU A 86 -9.41 -7.04 5.38
N VAL A 87 -8.47 -7.66 6.11
CA VAL A 87 -7.23 -7.00 6.55
C VAL A 87 -6.33 -6.68 5.36
N LEU A 88 -6.20 -7.61 4.41
CA LEU A 88 -5.47 -7.35 3.17
C LEU A 88 -6.11 -6.23 2.36
N ASP A 89 -7.43 -6.26 2.19
CA ASP A 89 -8.17 -5.22 1.46
C ASP A 89 -8.03 -3.86 2.14
N ALA A 90 -8.12 -3.80 3.46
CA ALA A 90 -7.90 -2.59 4.24
C ALA A 90 -6.46 -2.06 4.08
N SER A 91 -5.46 -2.94 4.01
CA SER A 91 -4.06 -2.57 3.78
C SER A 91 -3.88 -1.91 2.41
N PHE A 92 -4.39 -2.52 1.34
CA PHE A 92 -4.34 -1.95 -0.01
C PHE A 92 -5.17 -0.66 -0.13
N SER A 93 -6.34 -0.60 0.51
CA SER A 93 -7.18 0.59 0.56
C SER A 93 -6.50 1.75 1.30
N PHE A 94 -5.75 1.46 2.36
CA PHE A 94 -5.00 2.46 3.12
C PHE A 94 -3.90 3.11 2.26
N ASP A 95 -3.16 2.33 1.48
CA ASP A 95 -2.17 2.84 0.54
C ASP A 95 -2.80 3.77 -0.51
N GLY A 96 -3.98 3.41 -1.03
CA GLY A 96 -4.73 4.24 -1.95
C GLY A 96 -5.18 5.58 -1.34
N VAL A 97 -5.62 5.57 -0.08
CA VAL A 97 -6.00 6.78 0.65
C VAL A 97 -4.79 7.68 0.90
N ILE A 98 -3.65 7.12 1.33
CA ILE A 98 -2.41 7.87 1.51
C ILE A 98 -1.96 8.49 0.18
N GLY A 99 -2.00 7.73 -0.92
CA GLY A 99 -1.69 8.23 -2.25
C GLY A 99 -2.60 9.38 -2.68
N ALA A 100 -3.87 9.34 -2.34
CA ALA A 100 -4.81 10.42 -2.62
C ALA A 100 -4.46 11.71 -1.85
N PHE A 101 -4.03 11.62 -0.60
CA PHE A 101 -3.53 12.76 0.18
C PHE A 101 -2.23 13.36 -0.38
N ALA A 102 -1.44 12.58 -1.11
CA ALA A 102 -0.29 13.08 -1.83
C ALA A 102 -0.68 13.99 -3.01
N ILE A 103 -1.86 13.75 -3.59
CA ILE A 103 -2.36 14.48 -4.76
C ILE A 103 -3.09 15.76 -4.34
N THR A 104 -4.01 15.66 -3.38
CA THR A 104 -4.81 16.80 -2.89
C THR A 104 -5.12 16.68 -1.40
N LYS A 105 -5.40 17.81 -0.75
CA LYS A 105 -5.84 17.86 0.64
C LYS A 105 -7.36 18.06 0.78
N ASP A 106 -8.07 18.21 -0.34
CA ASP A 106 -9.51 18.36 -0.35
C ASP A 106 -10.19 16.99 -0.18
N ILE A 107 -10.81 16.79 0.98
CA ILE A 107 -11.47 15.53 1.34
C ILE A 107 -12.61 15.18 0.37
N VAL A 108 -13.33 16.18 -0.14
CA VAL A 108 -14.46 15.94 -1.06
C VAL A 108 -13.94 15.42 -2.41
N ILE A 109 -12.86 16.00 -2.91
CA ILE A 109 -12.21 15.54 -4.15
C ILE A 109 -11.67 14.11 -3.96
N ILE A 110 -11.02 13.83 -2.82
CA ILE A 110 -10.52 12.49 -2.49
C ILE A 110 -11.66 11.48 -2.46
N MET A 111 -12.77 11.78 -1.77
CA MET A 111 -13.92 10.88 -1.66
C MET A 111 -14.55 10.58 -3.03
N ILE A 112 -14.73 11.59 -3.86
CA ILE A 112 -15.30 11.41 -5.21
C ILE A 112 -14.33 10.61 -6.08
N GLY A 113 -13.05 10.95 -6.07
CA GLY A 113 -12.02 10.25 -6.87
C GLY A 113 -11.89 8.78 -6.50
N LEU A 114 -11.77 8.49 -5.20
CA LEU A 114 -11.69 7.11 -4.70
C LEU A 114 -12.99 6.33 -4.96
N GLY A 115 -14.16 6.97 -4.83
CA GLY A 115 -15.44 6.34 -5.11
C GLY A 115 -15.60 5.95 -6.58
N ILE A 116 -15.25 6.85 -7.50
CA ILE A 116 -15.25 6.56 -8.95
C ILE A 116 -14.23 5.45 -9.26
N GLY A 117 -13.02 5.56 -8.69
CA GLY A 117 -11.97 4.56 -8.84
C GLY A 117 -12.40 3.18 -8.36
N ALA A 118 -13.02 3.09 -7.20
CA ALA A 118 -13.52 1.83 -6.64
C ALA A 118 -14.60 1.17 -7.54
N MET A 119 -15.52 1.95 -8.10
CA MET A 119 -16.52 1.44 -9.05
C MET A 119 -15.88 0.91 -10.33
N PHE A 120 -14.88 1.64 -10.84
CA PHE A 120 -14.15 1.24 -12.05
C PHE A 120 -13.35 -0.04 -11.80
N VAL A 121 -12.58 -0.09 -10.71
CA VAL A 121 -11.77 -1.26 -10.32
C VAL A 121 -12.66 -2.47 -10.13
N ARG A 122 -13.80 -2.34 -9.43
CA ARG A 122 -14.76 -3.44 -9.28
C ARG A 122 -15.22 -3.99 -10.62
N SER A 123 -15.64 -3.12 -11.53
CA SER A 123 -16.13 -3.52 -12.85
C SER A 123 -15.04 -4.20 -13.68
N MET A 124 -13.82 -3.65 -13.64
CA MET A 124 -12.67 -4.19 -14.34
C MET A 124 -12.22 -5.53 -13.77
N THR A 125 -12.19 -5.67 -12.43
CA THR A 125 -11.83 -6.92 -11.76
C THR A 125 -12.82 -8.03 -12.12
N VAL A 126 -14.12 -7.77 -12.05
CA VAL A 126 -15.15 -8.75 -12.44
C VAL A 126 -14.99 -9.17 -13.90
N PHE A 127 -14.67 -8.23 -14.79
CA PHE A 127 -14.42 -8.52 -16.20
C PHE A 127 -13.16 -9.39 -16.41
N LEU A 128 -12.05 -9.06 -15.74
CA LEU A 128 -10.78 -9.78 -15.84
C LEU A 128 -10.87 -11.18 -15.25
N VAL A 129 -11.53 -11.34 -14.09
CA VAL A 129 -11.76 -12.65 -13.47
C VAL A 129 -12.60 -13.56 -14.38
N ARG A 130 -13.66 -13.02 -14.99
CA ARG A 130 -14.48 -13.80 -15.94
C ARG A 130 -13.73 -14.21 -17.20
N LYS A 131 -12.70 -13.48 -17.60
CA LYS A 131 -11.89 -13.76 -18.79
C LYS A 131 -10.62 -14.56 -18.50
N GLU A 132 -10.33 -14.88 -17.23
CA GLU A 132 -9.11 -15.57 -16.80
C GLU A 132 -7.81 -14.88 -17.28
N THR A 133 -7.85 -13.54 -17.44
CA THR A 133 -6.74 -12.74 -17.99
C THR A 133 -5.96 -11.98 -16.93
N LEU A 134 -6.23 -12.18 -15.63
CA LEU A 134 -5.51 -11.51 -14.55
C LEU A 134 -4.01 -11.79 -14.57
N ASP A 135 -3.62 -13.02 -14.90
CA ASP A 135 -2.21 -13.44 -15.00
C ASP A 135 -1.45 -12.80 -16.17
N ALA A 136 -2.15 -12.16 -17.11
CA ALA A 136 -1.54 -11.49 -18.25
C ALA A 136 -0.90 -10.13 -17.90
N TYR A 137 -1.27 -9.53 -16.76
CA TYR A 137 -0.79 -8.19 -16.38
C TYR A 137 0.35 -8.23 -15.34
N VAL A 138 1.41 -8.95 -15.64
CA VAL A 138 2.57 -9.20 -14.75
C VAL A 138 3.23 -7.92 -14.24
N TYR A 139 3.24 -6.85 -15.02
CA TYR A 139 3.92 -5.59 -14.68
C TYR A 139 3.04 -4.56 -13.97
N LEU A 140 1.73 -4.80 -13.87
CA LEU A 140 0.81 -3.84 -13.26
C LEU A 140 1.09 -3.63 -11.77
N GLU A 141 1.35 -4.71 -11.05
CA GLU A 141 1.70 -4.70 -9.63
C GLU A 141 3.00 -3.91 -9.38
N HIS A 142 4.04 -4.17 -10.17
CA HIS A 142 5.30 -3.43 -10.09
C HIS A 142 5.11 -1.94 -10.37
N GLY A 143 4.31 -1.60 -11.39
CA GLY A 143 4.01 -0.21 -11.73
C GLY A 143 3.27 0.52 -10.62
N ALA A 144 2.34 -0.15 -9.94
CA ALA A 144 1.63 0.41 -8.79
C ALA A 144 2.59 0.69 -7.60
N HIS A 145 3.49 -0.24 -7.29
CA HIS A 145 4.50 -0.05 -6.24
C HIS A 145 5.44 1.13 -6.54
N TYR A 146 5.90 1.27 -7.79
CA TYR A 146 6.70 2.42 -8.19
C TYR A 146 5.93 3.74 -8.10
N ALA A 147 4.66 3.75 -8.51
CA ALA A 147 3.81 4.94 -8.41
C ALA A 147 3.64 5.37 -6.94
N ILE A 148 3.33 4.44 -6.04
CA ILE A 148 3.20 4.71 -4.60
C ILE A 148 4.52 5.22 -4.02
N GLY A 149 5.65 4.61 -4.38
CA GLY A 149 6.97 5.04 -3.92
C GLY A 149 7.30 6.48 -4.33
N ILE A 150 7.01 6.85 -5.58
CA ILE A 150 7.22 8.21 -6.07
C ILE A 150 6.27 9.20 -5.40
N LEU A 151 4.99 8.84 -5.22
CA LEU A 151 4.04 9.67 -4.49
C LEU A 151 4.50 9.91 -3.05
N ALA A 152 5.04 8.91 -2.37
CA ALA A 152 5.60 9.07 -1.03
C ALA A 152 6.78 10.07 -1.02
N VAL A 153 7.66 10.00 -2.00
CA VAL A 153 8.77 10.98 -2.15
C VAL A 153 8.23 12.38 -2.40
N ILE A 154 7.20 12.53 -3.25
CA ILE A 154 6.55 13.83 -3.51
C ILE A 154 5.91 14.38 -2.24
N MET A 155 5.23 13.53 -1.44
CA MET A 155 4.67 13.94 -0.15
C MET A 155 5.73 14.48 0.80
N LEU A 156 6.86 13.80 0.93
CA LEU A 156 7.98 14.25 1.75
C LEU A 156 8.56 15.56 1.22
N ALA A 157 8.73 15.69 -0.09
CA ALA A 157 9.22 16.93 -0.72
C ALA A 157 8.24 18.09 -0.55
N SER A 158 6.93 17.82 -0.51
CA SER A 158 5.89 18.84 -0.33
C SER A 158 5.90 19.50 1.05
N MET A 159 6.61 18.92 2.02
CA MET A 159 6.84 19.55 3.33
C MET A 159 7.69 20.84 3.19
N LYS A 160 8.55 20.90 2.21
CA LYS A 160 9.43 22.06 1.96
C LYS A 160 9.10 22.83 0.70
N PHE A 161 8.67 22.13 -0.35
CA PHE A 161 8.39 22.72 -1.66
C PHE A 161 6.90 22.65 -1.94
N HIS A 162 6.35 23.73 -2.52
CA HIS A 162 4.98 23.71 -2.98
C HIS A 162 4.91 22.99 -4.33
N ILE A 163 4.43 21.76 -4.34
CA ILE A 163 4.27 20.93 -5.55
C ILE A 163 2.80 21.01 -5.98
N PRO A 164 2.51 21.41 -7.24
CA PRO A 164 1.14 21.49 -7.73
C PRO A 164 0.47 20.11 -7.76
N GLU A 165 -0.78 20.05 -7.31
CA GLU A 165 -1.58 18.80 -7.26
C GLU A 165 -1.72 18.15 -8.64
N ILE A 166 -1.85 18.95 -9.69
CA ILE A 166 -1.94 18.49 -11.10
C ILE A 166 -0.69 17.68 -11.48
N PHE A 167 0.50 18.15 -11.08
CA PHE A 167 1.75 17.47 -11.37
C PHE A 167 1.81 16.11 -10.66
N THR A 168 1.43 16.06 -9.40
CA THR A 168 1.43 14.84 -8.58
C THR A 168 0.46 13.79 -9.14
N GLY A 169 -0.76 14.21 -9.50
CA GLY A 169 -1.75 13.34 -10.12
C GLY A 169 -1.29 12.80 -11.47
N PHE A 170 -0.68 13.66 -12.29
CA PHE A 170 -0.20 13.27 -13.62
C PHE A 170 0.93 12.24 -13.56
N VAL A 171 1.85 12.39 -12.61
CA VAL A 171 2.93 11.40 -12.38
C VAL A 171 2.37 10.03 -12.07
N GLY A 172 1.39 9.93 -11.17
CA GLY A 172 0.73 8.64 -10.84
C GLY A 172 0.08 7.99 -12.06
N VAL A 173 -0.68 8.78 -12.85
CA VAL A 173 -1.33 8.28 -14.07
C VAL A 173 -0.32 7.78 -15.10
N VAL A 174 0.79 8.50 -15.31
CA VAL A 174 1.84 8.10 -16.26
C VAL A 174 2.47 6.77 -15.87
N PHE A 175 2.78 6.54 -14.60
CA PHE A 175 3.35 5.27 -14.14
C PHE A 175 2.40 4.09 -14.35
N ILE A 176 1.12 4.25 -14.02
CA ILE A 176 0.12 3.21 -14.22
C ILE A 176 -0.10 2.94 -15.71
N ALA A 177 -0.21 3.99 -16.53
CA ALA A 177 -0.36 3.84 -17.96
C ALA A 177 0.86 3.16 -18.62
N ALA A 178 2.08 3.51 -18.19
CA ALA A 178 3.31 2.88 -18.68
C ALA A 178 3.39 1.40 -18.30
N SER A 179 2.98 1.03 -17.08
CA SER A 179 2.95 -0.36 -16.63
C SER A 179 1.92 -1.21 -17.39
N LEU A 180 0.74 -0.64 -17.64
CA LEU A 180 -0.27 -1.27 -18.49
C LEU A 180 0.24 -1.47 -19.92
N TRP A 181 0.84 -0.43 -20.51
CA TRP A 181 1.40 -0.51 -21.85
C TRP A 181 2.51 -1.56 -21.95
N SER A 182 3.39 -1.61 -20.96
CA SER A 182 4.46 -2.62 -20.88
C SER A 182 3.88 -4.03 -20.77
N SER A 183 2.84 -4.20 -19.96
CA SER A 183 2.17 -5.49 -19.78
C SER A 183 1.44 -5.99 -21.04
N LEU A 184 0.90 -5.05 -21.84
CA LEU A 184 0.23 -5.40 -23.11
C LEU A 184 1.20 -5.76 -24.25
N ARG A 185 2.47 -5.37 -24.13
CA ARG A 185 3.50 -5.67 -25.14
C ARG A 185 4.28 -6.96 -24.88
N TYR A 186 4.15 -7.54 -23.71
CA TYR A 186 4.79 -8.78 -23.31
C TYR A 186 3.91 -9.98 -23.65
#